data_c1ced0d7f99b036284ad93b837202e9a
#
_entry.id   c1ced0d7f99b036284ad93b837202e9a
#
_cell.length_a   1.000
_cell.length_b   1.000
_cell.length_c   1.000
_cell.angle_alpha   90.00
_cell.angle_beta   90.00
_cell.angle_gamma   90.00
#
_symmetry.space_group_name_H-M   'P 1'
#
loop_
_entity.id
_entity.type
_entity.pdbx_description
1 polymer ?
#
loop_
_entity_poly.entity_id
_entity_poly.type
_entity_poly.pdbx_seq_one_letter_code
_entity_poly.pdbx_strand_id
1 'polypeptide(L)'
;MAEEQKVVKYDLDGFDVLTTALTDLINQYPNIREGEEITFSMLDDAGGKAMFPVNGAVIESEKESITGHVTQVCLYPFCVIYRISGANAKRKADTKEWLDNLGKWLEKQTITIKNNTYKLEEYPVLTGNRKFLTIDRQTPAYLDSTNENKSENWAINISARYQNDFDR
;
A
#
# COMPACT_ATOMS: atom_id res chain seq x y z
N MET A 1 0.49 37.90 -12.71
CA MET A 1 1.31 37.22 -11.68
C MET A 1 1.53 35.80 -12.13
N ALA A 2 2.77 35.37 -12.20
CA ALA A 2 3.08 33.97 -12.47
C ALA A 2 2.68 33.15 -11.23
N GLU A 3 1.87 32.13 -11.42
CA GLU A 3 1.65 31.15 -10.37
C GLU A 3 2.99 30.45 -10.09
N GLU A 4 3.44 30.51 -8.83
CA GLU A 4 4.60 29.73 -8.42
C GLU A 4 4.24 28.24 -8.57
N GLN A 5 4.92 27.54 -9.47
CA GLN A 5 4.82 26.11 -9.57
C GLN A 5 5.34 25.50 -8.27
N LYS A 6 4.43 24.86 -7.51
CA LYS A 6 4.81 24.13 -6.29
C LYS A 6 5.73 22.97 -6.68
N VAL A 7 7.00 23.03 -6.28
CA VAL A 7 7.93 21.93 -6.47
C VAL A 7 7.53 20.76 -5.59
N VAL A 8 7.31 19.59 -6.19
CA VAL A 8 7.02 18.37 -5.45
C VAL A 8 8.31 17.89 -4.79
N LYS A 9 8.25 17.68 -3.47
CA LYS A 9 9.36 17.15 -2.69
C LYS A 9 9.07 15.72 -2.25
N TYR A 10 10.13 14.94 -2.11
CA TYR A 10 10.05 13.54 -1.71
C TYR A 10 10.85 13.29 -0.45
N ASP A 11 10.33 12.41 0.40
CA ASP A 11 11.03 11.88 1.56
C ASP A 11 11.84 10.64 1.10
N LEU A 12 13.06 10.86 0.64
CA LEU A 12 13.88 9.80 0.05
C LEU A 12 14.19 8.67 1.03
N ASP A 13 14.55 9.01 2.25
CA ASP A 13 14.83 8.01 3.29
C ASP A 13 13.55 7.29 3.74
N GLY A 14 12.44 8.00 3.76
CA GLY A 14 11.13 7.46 4.10
C GLY A 14 10.64 6.41 3.12
N PHE A 15 11.03 6.48 1.86
CA PHE A 15 10.67 5.47 0.86
C PHE A 15 11.08 4.06 1.30
N ASP A 16 12.33 3.89 1.72
CA ASP A 16 12.84 2.58 2.17
C ASP A 16 12.17 2.13 3.47
N VAL A 17 11.99 3.06 4.41
CA VAL A 17 11.31 2.77 5.69
C VAL A 17 9.89 2.30 5.47
N LEU A 18 9.12 3.01 4.64
CA LEU A 18 7.74 2.66 4.34
C LEU A 18 7.64 1.37 3.52
N THR A 19 8.52 1.18 2.54
CA THR A 19 8.54 -0.04 1.72
C THR A 19 8.72 -1.28 2.58
N THR A 20 9.68 -1.28 3.49
CA THR A 20 9.92 -2.41 4.41
C THR A 20 8.73 -2.64 5.32
N ALA A 21 8.25 -1.58 5.97
CA ALA A 21 7.15 -1.69 6.93
C ALA A 21 5.84 -2.13 6.26
N LEU A 22 5.51 -1.61 5.09
CA LEU A 22 4.30 -1.99 4.35
C LEU A 22 4.37 -3.41 3.80
N THR A 23 5.52 -3.83 3.29
CA THR A 23 5.71 -5.21 2.82
C THR A 23 5.50 -6.19 3.98
N ASP A 24 6.09 -5.91 5.14
CA ASP A 24 5.92 -6.74 6.33
C ASP A 24 4.47 -6.73 6.83
N LEU A 25 3.82 -5.57 6.85
CA LEU A 25 2.43 -5.44 7.27
C LEU A 25 1.49 -6.23 6.36
N ILE A 26 1.63 -6.09 5.06
CA ILE A 26 0.78 -6.77 4.07
C ILE A 26 0.94 -8.30 4.20
N ASN A 27 2.13 -8.78 4.50
CA ASN A 27 2.37 -10.20 4.74
C ASN A 27 1.79 -10.72 6.06
N GLN A 28 1.25 -9.86 6.91
CA GLN A 28 0.47 -10.22 8.10
C GLN A 28 -1.03 -10.32 7.82
N TYR A 29 -1.45 -10.02 6.60
CA TYR A 29 -2.86 -10.12 6.21
C TYR A 29 -3.41 -11.52 6.44
N PRO A 30 -4.55 -11.68 7.16
CA PRO A 30 -5.02 -13.01 7.58
C PRO A 30 -5.36 -13.97 6.45
N ASN A 31 -5.64 -13.48 5.25
CA ASN A 31 -5.99 -14.28 4.08
C ASN A 31 -4.79 -14.63 3.21
N ILE A 32 -3.62 -14.77 3.80
CA ILE A 32 -2.43 -15.29 3.13
C ILE A 32 -2.27 -16.76 3.49
N ARG A 33 -2.08 -17.61 2.47
CA ARG A 33 -1.87 -19.04 2.67
C ARG A 33 -0.48 -19.30 3.25
N GLU A 34 -0.35 -20.40 3.99
CA GLU A 34 0.94 -20.84 4.51
C GLU A 34 1.92 -21.03 3.34
N GLY A 35 3.13 -20.47 3.48
CA GLY A 35 4.16 -20.52 2.45
C GLY A 35 4.01 -19.51 1.33
N GLU A 36 2.92 -18.71 1.32
CA GLU A 36 2.70 -17.65 0.34
C GLU A 36 3.28 -16.34 0.86
N GLU A 37 3.89 -15.58 -0.03
CA GLU A 37 4.48 -14.27 0.28
C GLU A 37 4.06 -13.25 -0.76
N ILE A 38 3.70 -12.06 -0.28
CA ILE A 38 3.53 -10.88 -1.13
C ILE A 38 4.90 -10.23 -1.29
N THR A 39 5.41 -10.22 -2.51
CA THR A 39 6.75 -9.72 -2.81
C THR A 39 6.75 -8.23 -3.09
N PHE A 40 7.93 -7.63 -3.06
CA PHE A 40 8.11 -6.25 -3.49
C PHE A 40 8.56 -6.21 -4.95
N SER A 41 7.73 -5.58 -5.79
CA SER A 41 8.02 -5.30 -7.21
C SER A 41 8.41 -6.51 -8.07
N MET A 42 8.01 -7.72 -7.68
CA MET A 42 8.28 -8.94 -8.45
C MET A 42 7.05 -9.83 -8.54
N LEU A 43 6.73 -10.28 -9.74
CA LEU A 43 5.68 -11.26 -10.02
C LEU A 43 6.20 -12.35 -10.95
N ASP A 44 5.80 -13.59 -10.69
CA ASP A 44 6.03 -14.70 -11.61
C ASP A 44 5.12 -14.57 -12.85
N ASP A 45 5.54 -15.12 -13.98
CA ASP A 45 4.80 -14.98 -15.25
C ASP A 45 3.36 -15.51 -15.18
N ALA A 46 3.14 -16.57 -14.42
CA ALA A 46 1.85 -17.26 -14.34
C ALA A 46 0.95 -16.80 -13.19
N GLY A 47 1.51 -16.18 -12.17
CA GLY A 47 0.72 -15.80 -11.00
C GLY A 47 1.55 -15.18 -9.88
N GLY A 48 0.88 -14.89 -8.77
CA GLY A 48 1.49 -14.33 -7.57
C GLY A 48 0.87 -13.03 -7.14
N LYS A 49 1.38 -12.52 -6.04
CA LYS A 49 0.95 -11.25 -5.45
C LYS A 49 2.17 -10.40 -5.15
N ALA A 50 2.10 -9.13 -5.46
CA ALA A 50 3.20 -8.20 -5.20
C ALA A 50 2.69 -6.80 -4.90
N MET A 51 3.49 -6.06 -4.12
CA MET A 51 3.29 -4.63 -3.88
C MET A 51 4.21 -3.84 -4.81
N PHE A 52 3.64 -2.85 -5.48
CA PHE A 52 4.39 -1.94 -6.35
C PHE A 52 4.20 -0.50 -5.89
N PRO A 53 5.27 0.23 -5.56
CA PRO A 53 5.14 1.65 -5.26
C PRO A 53 4.75 2.42 -6.53
N VAL A 54 3.94 3.45 -6.33
CA VAL A 54 3.56 4.40 -7.38
C VAL A 54 4.24 5.72 -7.07
N ASN A 55 5.31 6.03 -7.74
CA ASN A 55 6.21 7.15 -7.42
C ASN A 55 6.94 6.93 -6.08
N GLY A 56 7.48 7.98 -5.50
CA GLY A 56 8.16 7.95 -4.21
C GLY A 56 7.24 8.36 -3.06
N ALA A 57 7.80 8.48 -1.88
CA ALA A 57 7.13 9.06 -0.73
C ALA A 57 7.06 10.58 -0.89
N VAL A 58 5.86 11.10 -1.16
CA VAL A 58 5.63 12.51 -1.47
C VAL A 58 5.36 13.30 -0.19
N ILE A 59 6.05 14.43 -0.01
CA ILE A 59 5.78 15.36 1.09
C ILE A 59 4.55 16.20 0.70
N GLU A 60 3.43 15.98 1.38
CA GLU A 60 2.18 16.69 1.14
C GLU A 60 2.16 18.06 1.82
N SER A 61 2.64 18.12 3.07
CA SER A 61 2.73 19.35 3.84
C SER A 61 3.93 19.36 4.76
N GLU A 62 4.41 20.55 5.07
CA GLU A 62 5.53 20.77 5.97
C GLU A 62 5.26 22.00 6.84
N LYS A 63 5.49 21.84 8.13
CA LYS A 63 5.39 22.94 9.10
C LYS A 63 6.67 23.01 9.92
N GLU A 64 7.19 24.20 10.12
CA GLU A 64 8.36 24.45 10.94
C GLU A 64 8.01 25.38 12.11
N SER A 65 8.41 24.97 13.31
CA SER A 65 8.26 25.79 14.49
C SER A 65 9.36 26.85 14.60
N ILE A 66 9.16 27.83 15.50
CA ILE A 66 10.16 28.88 15.76
C ILE A 66 11.49 28.26 16.24
N THR A 67 11.44 27.13 16.92
CA THR A 67 12.63 26.41 17.41
C THR A 67 13.31 25.53 16.36
N GLY A 68 12.80 25.49 15.15
CA GLY A 68 13.37 24.70 14.07
C GLY A 68 12.87 23.24 14.03
N HIS A 69 11.83 22.92 14.79
CA HIS A 69 11.18 21.60 14.68
C HIS A 69 10.31 21.53 13.42
N VAL A 70 10.56 20.54 12.56
CA VAL A 70 9.83 20.35 11.31
C VAL A 70 8.92 19.13 11.44
N THR A 71 7.67 19.31 11.05
CA THR A 71 6.67 18.23 10.93
C THR A 71 6.22 18.14 9.48
N GLN A 72 6.48 16.99 8.87
CA GLN A 72 6.05 16.69 7.51
C GLN A 72 4.93 15.66 7.54
N VAL A 73 3.91 15.86 6.70
CA VAL A 73 2.91 14.84 6.38
C VAL A 73 3.20 14.35 4.97
N CYS A 74 3.39 13.06 4.83
CA CYS A 74 3.81 12.44 3.59
C CYS A 74 2.80 11.38 3.15
N LEU A 75 2.80 11.11 1.85
CA LEU A 75 2.00 10.06 1.22
C LEU A 75 2.91 9.06 0.54
N TYR A 76 2.65 7.79 0.76
CA TYR A 76 3.30 6.69 0.06
C TYR A 76 2.23 5.93 -0.74
N PRO A 77 2.02 6.30 -2.01
CA PRO A 77 1.06 5.60 -2.86
C PRO A 77 1.66 4.30 -3.38
N PHE A 78 0.87 3.24 -3.36
CA PHE A 78 1.28 1.94 -3.87
C PHE A 78 0.07 1.18 -4.41
N CYS A 79 0.33 0.12 -5.19
CA CYS A 79 -0.70 -0.81 -5.56
C CYS A 79 -0.30 -2.24 -5.17
N VAL A 80 -1.29 -3.07 -4.91
CA VAL A 80 -1.10 -4.51 -4.76
C VAL A 80 -1.68 -5.17 -6.00
N ILE A 81 -0.87 -5.98 -6.67
CA ILE A 81 -1.26 -6.72 -7.86
C ILE A 81 -1.37 -8.19 -7.51
N TYR A 82 -2.52 -8.76 -7.90
CA TYR A 82 -2.77 -10.20 -7.84
C TYR A 82 -2.87 -10.71 -9.27
N ARG A 83 -1.86 -11.46 -9.70
CA ARG A 83 -1.83 -12.06 -11.04
C ARG A 83 -2.41 -13.46 -11.01
N ILE A 84 -3.36 -13.73 -11.89
CA ILE A 84 -4.02 -15.04 -12.02
C ILE A 84 -3.98 -15.51 -13.47
N SER A 85 -3.97 -16.84 -13.64
CA SER A 85 -3.99 -17.48 -14.95
C SER A 85 -5.19 -18.43 -15.06
N GLY A 86 -5.74 -18.60 -16.26
CA GLY A 86 -6.82 -19.55 -16.52
C GLY A 86 -8.10 -19.27 -15.72
N ALA A 87 -8.42 -18.00 -15.50
CA ALA A 87 -9.47 -17.59 -14.59
C ALA A 87 -10.88 -17.75 -15.18
N ASN A 88 -11.77 -18.40 -14.43
CA ASN A 88 -13.22 -18.36 -14.67
C ASN A 88 -13.85 -17.20 -13.87
N ALA A 89 -15.16 -16.99 -14.05
CA ALA A 89 -15.87 -15.89 -13.40
C ALA A 89 -15.78 -15.93 -11.88
N LYS A 90 -15.85 -17.11 -11.27
CA LYS A 90 -15.73 -17.27 -9.83
C LYS A 90 -14.35 -16.86 -9.32
N ARG A 91 -13.28 -17.29 -9.99
CA ARG A 91 -11.91 -16.95 -9.60
C ARG A 91 -11.64 -15.45 -9.72
N LYS A 92 -12.19 -14.80 -10.74
CA LYS A 92 -12.10 -13.35 -10.92
C LYS A 92 -12.79 -12.62 -9.76
N ALA A 93 -13.99 -13.05 -9.39
CA ALA A 93 -14.72 -12.49 -8.27
C ALA A 93 -13.98 -12.70 -6.93
N ASP A 94 -13.44 -13.88 -6.70
CA ASP A 94 -12.67 -14.19 -5.49
C ASP A 94 -11.39 -13.35 -5.41
N THR A 95 -10.73 -13.13 -6.54
CA THR A 95 -9.51 -12.30 -6.62
C THR A 95 -9.80 -10.85 -6.29
N LYS A 96 -10.88 -10.31 -6.85
CA LYS A 96 -11.34 -8.95 -6.54
C LYS A 96 -11.69 -8.80 -5.06
N GLU A 97 -12.42 -9.76 -4.51
CA GLU A 97 -12.79 -9.77 -3.09
C GLU A 97 -11.56 -9.84 -2.17
N TRP A 98 -10.58 -10.66 -2.53
CA TRP A 98 -9.33 -10.77 -1.77
C TRP A 98 -8.61 -9.42 -1.67
N LEU A 99 -8.52 -8.70 -2.79
CA LEU A 99 -7.91 -7.38 -2.84
C LEU A 99 -8.73 -6.32 -2.09
N ASP A 100 -10.04 -6.31 -2.28
CA ASP A 100 -10.92 -5.36 -1.57
C ASP A 100 -10.87 -5.57 -0.06
N ASN A 101 -10.84 -6.83 0.40
CA ASN A 101 -10.71 -7.16 1.82
C ASN A 101 -9.34 -6.76 2.38
N LEU A 102 -8.26 -6.91 1.61
CA LEU A 102 -6.95 -6.42 2.01
C LEU A 102 -7.00 -4.90 2.26
N GLY A 103 -7.61 -4.16 1.34
CA GLY A 103 -7.79 -2.72 1.48
C GLY A 103 -8.59 -2.34 2.72
N LYS A 104 -9.70 -3.03 2.99
CA LYS A 104 -10.50 -2.82 4.20
C LYS A 104 -9.71 -3.10 5.47
N TRP A 105 -8.97 -4.20 5.48
CA TRP A 105 -8.15 -4.57 6.63
C TRP A 105 -7.06 -3.53 6.92
N LEU A 106 -6.40 -3.01 5.87
CA LEU A 106 -5.42 -1.94 6.02
C LEU A 106 -6.05 -0.63 6.53
N GLU A 107 -7.33 -0.40 6.26
CA GLU A 107 -8.10 0.73 6.78
C GLU A 107 -8.62 0.51 8.21
N LYS A 108 -8.20 -0.58 8.86
CA LYS A 108 -8.66 -0.98 10.20
C LYS A 108 -10.16 -1.29 10.27
N GLN A 109 -10.73 -1.74 9.17
CA GLN A 109 -12.10 -2.24 9.13
C GLN A 109 -12.13 -3.75 9.43
N THR A 110 -13.21 -4.20 10.04
CA THR A 110 -13.43 -5.64 10.29
C THR A 110 -13.73 -6.34 8.96
N ILE A 111 -13.03 -7.44 8.71
CA ILE A 111 -13.27 -8.32 7.57
C ILE A 111 -13.64 -9.72 8.04
N THR A 112 -14.36 -10.47 7.21
CA THR A 112 -14.74 -11.85 7.49
C THR A 112 -14.14 -12.77 6.44
N ILE A 113 -13.38 -13.78 6.91
CA ILE A 113 -12.77 -14.80 6.06
C ILE A 113 -13.15 -16.16 6.64
N LYS A 114 -13.86 -16.99 5.86
CA LYS A 114 -14.29 -18.34 6.29
C LYS A 114 -14.96 -18.36 7.67
N ASN A 115 -15.93 -17.46 7.88
CA ASN A 115 -16.69 -17.31 9.13
C ASN A 115 -15.88 -16.77 10.33
N ASN A 116 -14.62 -16.41 10.15
CA ASN A 116 -13.81 -15.75 11.16
C ASN A 116 -13.70 -14.26 10.86
N THR A 117 -13.73 -13.43 11.89
CA THR A 117 -13.57 -11.98 11.76
C THR A 117 -12.16 -11.56 12.15
N TYR A 118 -11.63 -10.59 11.42
CA TYR A 118 -10.29 -10.05 11.63
C TYR A 118 -10.33 -8.54 11.55
N LYS A 119 -9.48 -7.89 12.32
CA LYS A 119 -9.31 -6.44 12.29
C LYS A 119 -7.85 -6.10 12.62
N LEU A 120 -7.26 -5.20 11.86
CA LEU A 120 -5.95 -4.65 12.17
C LEU A 120 -6.09 -3.63 13.31
N GLU A 121 -5.53 -3.93 14.47
CA GLU A 121 -5.69 -3.07 15.65
C GLU A 121 -4.76 -1.85 15.58
N GLU A 122 -3.51 -2.05 15.18
CA GLU A 122 -2.51 -0.99 15.14
C GLU A 122 -1.61 -1.13 13.91
N TYR A 123 -1.16 0.01 13.40
CA TYR A 123 -0.11 0.02 12.39
C TYR A 123 1.25 -0.24 13.02
N PRO A 124 2.21 -0.83 12.27
CA PRO A 124 3.53 -1.08 12.81
C PRO A 124 4.25 0.23 13.17
N VAL A 125 5.18 0.13 14.12
CA VAL A 125 6.05 1.25 14.47
C VAL A 125 7.11 1.41 13.37
N LEU A 126 7.23 2.62 12.84
CA LEU A 126 8.26 2.95 11.85
C LEU A 126 9.57 3.33 12.54
N THR A 127 10.68 3.04 11.87
CA THR A 127 12.01 3.45 12.37
C THR A 127 12.21 4.96 12.21
N GLY A 128 13.05 5.55 13.08
CA GLY A 128 13.29 6.99 13.09
C GLY A 128 12.13 7.76 13.71
N ASN A 129 11.90 8.95 13.20
CA ASN A 129 10.89 9.87 13.70
C ASN A 129 9.61 9.82 12.84
N ARG A 130 9.30 8.67 12.30
CA ARG A 130 8.14 8.47 11.43
C ARG A 130 7.08 7.65 12.12
N LYS A 131 5.81 7.96 11.83
CA LYS A 131 4.66 7.17 12.30
C LYS A 131 3.56 7.16 11.26
N PHE A 132 2.88 6.03 11.13
CA PHE A 132 1.68 5.94 10.30
C PHE A 132 0.56 6.80 10.88
N LEU A 133 -0.16 7.47 10.00
CA LEU A 133 -1.40 8.16 10.32
C LEU A 133 -2.61 7.34 9.84
N THR A 134 -2.69 7.08 8.54
CA THR A 134 -3.76 6.29 7.94
C THR A 134 -3.23 5.50 6.75
N ILE A 135 -3.91 4.41 6.44
CA ILE A 135 -3.73 3.69 5.17
C ILE A 135 -5.13 3.57 4.56
N ASP A 136 -5.32 4.10 3.36
CA ASP A 136 -6.62 4.19 2.73
C ASP A 136 -6.60 3.69 1.28
N ARG A 137 -7.68 3.02 0.88
CA ARG A 137 -7.89 2.66 -0.52
C ARG A 137 -8.12 3.93 -1.33
N GLN A 138 -7.54 3.98 -2.52
CA GLN A 138 -7.79 5.03 -3.50
C GLN A 138 -8.77 4.56 -4.57
N THR A 139 -8.84 3.26 -4.81
CA THR A 139 -9.77 2.62 -5.74
C THR A 139 -10.31 1.33 -5.15
N PRO A 140 -11.48 0.85 -5.61
CA PRO A 140 -11.81 -0.56 -5.44
C PRO A 140 -10.87 -1.42 -6.29
N ALA A 141 -10.81 -2.72 -6.02
CA ALA A 141 -10.04 -3.64 -6.83
C ALA A 141 -10.62 -3.72 -8.26
N TYR A 142 -9.75 -3.80 -9.26
CA TYR A 142 -10.12 -3.78 -10.66
C TYR A 142 -9.15 -4.60 -11.52
N LEU A 143 -9.61 -4.99 -12.70
CA LEU A 143 -8.75 -5.59 -13.72
C LEU A 143 -7.86 -4.50 -14.32
N ASP A 144 -6.57 -4.55 -14.02
CA ASP A 144 -5.59 -3.56 -14.49
C ASP A 144 -5.15 -3.84 -15.93
N SER A 145 -4.77 -5.10 -16.19
CA SER A 145 -4.25 -5.48 -17.51
C SER A 145 -4.34 -6.99 -17.74
N THR A 146 -4.28 -7.35 -19.02
CA THR A 146 -4.16 -8.75 -19.44
C THR A 146 -2.82 -8.90 -20.17
N ASN A 147 -2.03 -9.90 -19.77
CA ASN A 147 -0.71 -10.15 -20.34
C ASN A 147 -0.82 -11.00 -21.62
N GLU A 148 0.26 -11.06 -22.41
CA GLU A 148 0.31 -11.82 -23.66
C GLU A 148 0.03 -13.31 -23.45
N ASN A 149 0.46 -13.89 -22.33
CA ASN A 149 0.19 -15.28 -21.94
C ASN A 149 -1.24 -15.50 -21.41
N LYS A 150 -2.12 -14.50 -21.53
CA LYS A 150 -3.51 -14.47 -21.06
C LYS A 150 -3.67 -14.48 -19.52
N SER A 151 -2.60 -14.33 -18.75
CA SER A 151 -2.72 -14.06 -17.33
C SER A 151 -3.29 -12.65 -17.11
N GLU A 152 -4.04 -12.47 -16.02
CA GLU A 152 -4.68 -11.21 -15.68
C GLU A 152 -4.04 -10.60 -14.45
N ASN A 153 -3.83 -9.29 -14.48
CA ASN A 153 -3.37 -8.51 -13.35
C ASN A 153 -4.56 -7.76 -12.75
N TRP A 154 -4.97 -8.17 -11.57
CA TRP A 154 -5.94 -7.46 -10.75
C TRP A 154 -5.21 -6.57 -9.77
N ALA A 155 -5.69 -5.36 -9.56
CA ALA A 155 -4.99 -4.38 -8.74
C ALA A 155 -5.92 -3.63 -7.81
N ILE A 156 -5.37 -3.14 -6.71
CA ILE A 156 -6.00 -2.16 -5.85
C ILE A 156 -4.99 -1.06 -5.54
N ASN A 157 -5.40 0.20 -5.67
CA ASN A 157 -4.56 1.35 -5.35
C ASN A 157 -4.81 1.80 -3.92
N ILE A 158 -3.74 1.97 -3.17
CA ILE A 158 -3.74 2.28 -1.74
C ILE A 158 -2.72 3.39 -1.49
N SER A 159 -2.98 4.22 -0.51
CA SER A 159 -2.01 5.23 -0.08
C SER A 159 -1.84 5.16 1.44
N ALA A 160 -0.59 5.09 1.87
CA ALA A 160 -0.22 5.23 3.27
C ALA A 160 0.14 6.68 3.55
N ARG A 161 -0.49 7.26 4.57
CA ARG A 161 -0.19 8.60 5.06
C ARG A 161 0.59 8.48 6.35
N TYR A 162 1.71 9.18 6.43
CA TYR A 162 2.57 9.13 7.61
C TYR A 162 3.16 10.50 7.92
N GLN A 163 3.62 10.63 9.14
CA GLN A 163 4.26 11.83 9.64
C GLN A 163 5.75 11.60 9.84
N ASN A 164 6.56 12.58 9.47
CA ASN A 164 8.00 12.60 9.71
C ASN A 164 8.36 13.87 10.46
N ASP A 165 9.02 13.71 11.61
CA ASP A 165 9.44 14.83 12.47
C ASP A 165 10.96 14.87 12.56
N PHE A 166 11.53 16.05 12.46
CA PHE A 166 12.96 16.25 12.67
C PHE A 166 13.26 17.70 13.08
N ASP A 167 14.44 17.92 13.63
CA ASP A 167 14.92 19.24 14.00
C ASP A 167 15.97 19.72 12.99
N ARG A 168 15.86 20.99 12.63
CA ARG A 168 16.86 21.68 11.81
C ARG A 168 17.90 22.37 12.65
#